data_3678337bdb8087d76fa8d3ab69ae47e0
#
_entry.id   3678337bdb8087d76fa8d3ab69ae47e0
#
_cell.length_a   1.000
_cell.length_b   1.000
_cell.length_c   1.000
_cell.angle_alpha   90.00
_cell.angle_beta   90.00
_cell.angle_gamma   90.00
#
_symmetry.space_group_name_H-M   'P 1'
#
loop_
_entity.id
_entity.type
_entity.pdbx_description
1 polymer ?
#
loop_
_entity_poly.entity_id
_entity_poly.type
_entity_poly.pdbx_seq_one_letter_code
_entity_poly.pdbx_strand_id
1 'polypeptide(L)'
;YKRQLKVLKGYNIRIIGLDLKKDVIEHCNQLRTRYGYDKLDFYEGDIASYKGVESVDMVVTLHACDTATDYALAKAVKWGAKVILSVPCCQHEANRTIADETLSPVMDYGILKERFAAIATDGARAKLLESKGYQTQILEFIDMEHTPKNLLIRAVKTGKPDAKAYEEVQNMSRMLNIDLTLKKLLED
;
A
#
# COMPACT_ATOMS: atom_id res chain seq x y z
N TYR A 1 -16.14 -6.67 -0.47
CA TYR A 1 -16.29 -6.41 -1.92
C TYR A 1 -17.03 -7.53 -2.65
N LYS A 2 -16.70 -8.82 -2.44
CA LYS A 2 -17.36 -9.94 -3.13
C LYS A 2 -18.89 -9.91 -2.98
N ARG A 3 -19.38 -9.79 -1.73
CA ARG A 3 -20.82 -9.68 -1.46
C ARG A 3 -21.42 -8.43 -2.09
N GLN A 4 -20.80 -7.28 -1.88
CA GLN A 4 -21.34 -5.99 -2.34
C GLN A 4 -21.33 -5.87 -3.86
N LEU A 5 -20.23 -6.20 -4.52
CA LEU A 5 -20.10 -6.01 -5.96
C LEU A 5 -20.75 -7.14 -6.75
N LYS A 6 -20.55 -8.40 -6.37
CA LYS A 6 -21.14 -9.53 -7.10
C LYS A 6 -22.60 -9.76 -6.72
N VAL A 7 -22.89 -9.93 -5.42
CA VAL A 7 -24.24 -10.36 -4.98
C VAL A 7 -25.23 -9.20 -5.08
N LEU A 8 -24.87 -8.00 -4.57
CA LEU A 8 -25.80 -6.86 -4.53
C LEU A 8 -25.82 -6.04 -5.81
N LYS A 9 -24.73 -5.99 -6.56
CA LYS A 9 -24.60 -5.18 -7.79
C LYS A 9 -24.52 -5.99 -9.08
N GLY A 10 -24.40 -7.32 -8.99
CA GLY A 10 -24.37 -8.22 -10.16
C GLY A 10 -23.07 -8.17 -10.98
N TYR A 11 -22.00 -7.53 -10.50
CA TYR A 11 -20.75 -7.48 -11.24
C TYR A 11 -20.06 -8.85 -11.31
N ASN A 12 -19.55 -9.19 -12.50
CA ASN A 12 -18.74 -10.38 -12.70
C ASN A 12 -17.29 -10.10 -12.28
N ILE A 13 -16.97 -10.35 -11.01
CA ILE A 13 -15.65 -10.10 -10.44
C ILE A 13 -14.93 -11.40 -10.09
N ARG A 14 -13.61 -11.40 -10.28
CA ARG A 14 -12.67 -12.39 -9.71
C ARG A 14 -11.83 -11.69 -8.64
N ILE A 15 -11.64 -12.34 -7.51
CA ILE A 15 -10.82 -11.84 -6.41
C ILE A 15 -9.73 -12.86 -6.11
N ILE A 16 -8.51 -12.38 -5.97
CA ILE A 16 -7.35 -13.17 -5.55
C ILE A 16 -6.85 -12.59 -4.24
N GLY A 17 -6.77 -13.39 -3.20
CA GLY A 17 -6.18 -13.06 -1.92
C GLY A 17 -4.82 -13.72 -1.77
N LEU A 18 -3.86 -13.00 -1.23
CA LEU A 18 -2.51 -13.49 -0.92
C LEU A 18 -2.22 -13.24 0.55
N ASP A 19 -1.65 -14.23 1.21
CA ASP A 19 -1.09 -14.12 2.57
C ASP A 19 0.08 -15.09 2.70
N LEU A 20 1.03 -14.77 3.58
CA LEU A 20 2.18 -15.63 3.87
C LEU A 20 1.84 -16.79 4.82
N LYS A 21 0.71 -16.69 5.54
CA LYS A 21 0.31 -17.64 6.56
C LYS A 21 -0.59 -18.73 5.96
N LYS A 22 -0.07 -19.94 5.92
CA LYS A 22 -0.76 -21.10 5.37
C LYS A 22 -2.11 -21.39 6.06
N ASP A 23 -2.14 -21.33 7.39
CA ASP A 23 -3.35 -21.53 8.17
C ASP A 23 -4.46 -20.52 7.85
N VAL A 24 -4.09 -19.25 7.63
CA VAL A 24 -5.01 -18.18 7.19
C VAL A 24 -5.58 -18.52 5.81
N ILE A 25 -4.74 -18.93 4.87
CA ILE A 25 -5.16 -19.30 3.52
C ILE A 25 -6.07 -20.51 3.52
N GLU A 26 -5.73 -21.55 4.29
CA GLU A 26 -6.57 -22.74 4.45
C GLU A 26 -7.96 -22.37 5.01
N HIS A 27 -8.00 -21.55 6.06
CA HIS A 27 -9.25 -21.07 6.64
C HIS A 27 -10.08 -20.24 5.64
N CYS A 28 -9.45 -19.33 4.92
CA CYS A 28 -10.11 -18.52 3.89
C CYS A 28 -10.71 -19.39 2.78
N ASN A 29 -10.00 -20.42 2.32
CA ASN A 29 -10.49 -21.34 1.30
C ASN A 29 -11.64 -22.23 1.82
N GLN A 30 -11.64 -22.62 3.09
CA GLN A 30 -12.77 -23.31 3.73
C GLN A 30 -14.02 -22.41 3.76
N LEU A 31 -13.87 -21.14 4.16
CA LEU A 31 -14.96 -20.17 4.15
C LEU A 31 -15.48 -19.91 2.73
N ARG A 32 -14.58 -19.79 1.75
CA ARG A 32 -14.94 -19.68 0.33
C ARG A 32 -15.88 -20.81 -0.09
N THR A 33 -15.51 -22.05 0.22
CA THR A 33 -16.30 -23.23 -0.11
C THR A 33 -17.63 -23.24 0.64
N ARG A 34 -17.60 -22.97 1.95
CA ARG A 34 -18.80 -22.94 2.79
C ARG A 34 -19.85 -21.96 2.32
N TYR A 35 -19.41 -20.78 1.83
CA TYR A 35 -20.32 -19.73 1.34
C TYR A 35 -20.58 -19.77 -0.17
N GLY A 36 -20.07 -20.79 -0.87
CA GLY A 36 -20.29 -20.95 -2.32
C GLY A 36 -19.72 -19.78 -3.15
N TYR A 37 -18.62 -19.16 -2.72
CA TYR A 37 -18.01 -18.08 -3.48
C TYR A 37 -17.11 -18.62 -4.59
N ASP A 38 -17.65 -18.69 -5.81
CA ASP A 38 -16.89 -18.89 -7.04
C ASP A 38 -16.05 -17.64 -7.39
N LYS A 39 -14.97 -17.81 -8.12
CA LYS A 39 -14.05 -16.73 -8.53
C LYS A 39 -13.47 -15.90 -7.35
N LEU A 40 -13.31 -16.55 -6.20
CA LEU A 40 -12.61 -16.02 -5.03
C LEU A 40 -11.55 -17.05 -4.64
N ASP A 41 -10.30 -16.78 -4.91
CA ASP A 41 -9.19 -17.71 -4.74
C ASP A 41 -8.19 -17.14 -3.73
N PHE A 42 -7.67 -17.98 -2.84
CA PHE A 42 -6.64 -17.59 -1.87
C PHE A 42 -5.41 -18.44 -2.06
N TYR A 43 -4.24 -17.81 -2.13
CA TYR A 43 -2.95 -18.46 -2.34
C TYR A 43 -1.97 -18.05 -1.25
N GLU A 44 -1.21 -19.02 -0.73
CA GLU A 44 -0.05 -18.77 0.09
C GLU A 44 1.06 -18.18 -0.79
N GLY A 45 1.60 -17.03 -0.39
CA GLY A 45 2.69 -16.42 -1.12
C GLY A 45 2.91 -14.94 -0.83
N ASP A 46 4.11 -14.50 -1.19
CA ASP A 46 4.51 -13.10 -1.11
C ASP A 46 4.07 -12.34 -2.37
N ILE A 47 3.48 -11.18 -2.18
CA ILE A 47 3.08 -10.27 -3.26
C ILE A 47 4.26 -9.92 -4.19
N ALA A 48 5.47 -9.76 -3.63
CA ALA A 48 6.67 -9.42 -4.40
C ALA A 48 6.99 -10.47 -5.47
N SER A 49 6.83 -11.75 -5.16
CA SER A 49 7.14 -12.88 -6.03
C SER A 49 5.95 -13.37 -6.87
N TYR A 50 4.73 -12.93 -6.57
CA TYR A 50 3.53 -13.42 -7.21
C TYR A 50 3.49 -13.09 -8.72
N LYS A 51 3.24 -14.14 -9.55
CA LYS A 51 3.21 -14.07 -11.01
C LYS A 51 1.89 -14.57 -11.63
N GLY A 52 0.87 -14.81 -10.82
CA GLY A 52 -0.38 -15.43 -11.25
C GLY A 52 -1.31 -14.55 -12.08
N VAL A 53 -0.95 -13.26 -12.29
CA VAL A 53 -1.71 -12.32 -13.12
C VAL A 53 -0.77 -11.37 -13.87
N GLU A 54 -1.22 -10.92 -15.03
CA GLU A 54 -0.51 -9.90 -15.83
C GLU A 54 -1.09 -8.49 -15.61
N SER A 55 -2.39 -8.41 -15.33
CA SER A 55 -3.08 -7.16 -15.05
C SER A 55 -4.21 -7.34 -14.03
N VAL A 56 -4.55 -6.28 -13.33
CA VAL A 56 -5.67 -6.23 -12.40
C VAL A 56 -6.38 -4.88 -12.47
N ASP A 57 -7.68 -4.85 -12.20
CA ASP A 57 -8.42 -3.59 -12.13
C ASP A 57 -8.22 -2.86 -10.79
N MET A 58 -8.07 -3.62 -9.70
CA MET A 58 -7.94 -3.05 -8.35
C MET A 58 -6.97 -3.87 -7.50
N VAL A 59 -6.15 -3.17 -6.74
CA VAL A 59 -5.32 -3.75 -5.66
C VAL A 59 -5.80 -3.17 -4.32
N VAL A 60 -5.99 -4.05 -3.34
CA VAL A 60 -6.30 -3.67 -1.96
C VAL A 60 -5.26 -4.30 -1.05
N THR A 61 -4.60 -3.50 -0.22
CA THR A 61 -3.66 -3.99 0.80
C THR A 61 -4.12 -3.55 2.17
N LEU A 62 -4.21 -4.52 3.08
CA LEU A 62 -4.52 -4.30 4.49
C LEU A 62 -3.42 -4.94 5.31
N HIS A 63 -2.79 -4.16 6.20
CA HIS A 63 -1.74 -4.66 7.10
C HIS A 63 -0.51 -5.30 6.41
N ALA A 64 -0.19 -4.86 5.19
CA ALA A 64 1.10 -5.18 4.60
C ALA A 64 2.17 -4.34 5.33
N CYS A 65 2.95 -5.01 6.19
CA CYS A 65 3.88 -4.31 7.06
C CYS A 65 5.11 -3.80 6.32
N ASP A 66 5.53 -2.59 6.66
CA ASP A 66 6.78 -1.94 6.22
C ASP A 66 6.96 -1.98 4.69
N THR A 67 8.03 -2.54 4.20
CA THR A 67 8.35 -2.64 2.78
C THR A 67 7.41 -3.56 1.98
N ALA A 68 6.66 -4.47 2.61
CA ALA A 68 5.65 -5.26 1.92
C ALA A 68 4.56 -4.39 1.28
N THR A 69 4.23 -3.25 1.90
CA THR A 69 3.37 -2.22 1.29
C THR A 69 3.99 -1.70 -0.01
N ASP A 70 5.27 -1.42 -0.01
CA ASP A 70 5.99 -0.87 -1.17
C ASP A 70 6.02 -1.86 -2.35
N TYR A 71 6.27 -3.14 -2.07
CA TYR A 71 6.18 -4.19 -3.09
C TYR A 71 4.76 -4.32 -3.65
N ALA A 72 3.73 -4.22 -2.80
CA ALA A 72 2.35 -4.28 -3.25
C ALA A 72 1.98 -3.07 -4.14
N LEU A 73 2.41 -1.87 -3.79
CA LEU A 73 2.20 -0.65 -4.57
C LEU A 73 2.94 -0.72 -5.92
N ALA A 74 4.20 -1.16 -5.92
CA ALA A 74 4.98 -1.36 -7.15
C ALA A 74 4.34 -2.40 -8.08
N LYS A 75 3.87 -3.53 -7.52
CA LYS A 75 3.11 -4.53 -8.29
C LYS A 75 1.80 -3.98 -8.84
N ALA A 76 1.08 -3.18 -8.06
CA ALA A 76 -0.16 -2.54 -8.51
C ALA A 76 0.09 -1.63 -9.72
N VAL A 77 1.16 -0.83 -9.69
CA VAL A 77 1.59 0.00 -10.82
C VAL A 77 1.96 -0.86 -12.03
N LYS A 78 2.76 -1.92 -11.83
CA LYS A 78 3.19 -2.84 -12.89
C LYS A 78 2.03 -3.58 -13.54
N TRP A 79 1.05 -4.02 -12.76
CA TRP A 79 -0.18 -4.66 -13.26
C TRP A 79 -1.18 -3.68 -13.87
N GLY A 80 -0.89 -2.39 -13.85
CA GLY A 80 -1.74 -1.35 -14.42
C GLY A 80 -3.05 -1.15 -13.67
N ALA A 81 -3.09 -1.41 -12.37
CA ALA A 81 -4.30 -1.27 -11.56
C ALA A 81 -4.97 0.08 -11.76
N LYS A 82 -6.28 0.09 -11.99
CA LYS A 82 -7.05 1.33 -12.16
C LYS A 82 -7.29 2.01 -10.81
N VAL A 83 -7.39 1.22 -9.73
CA VAL A 83 -7.62 1.70 -8.37
C VAL A 83 -6.68 0.95 -7.42
N ILE A 84 -6.05 1.70 -6.53
CA ILE A 84 -5.24 1.17 -5.43
C ILE A 84 -5.82 1.70 -4.13
N LEU A 85 -6.07 0.79 -3.18
CA LEU A 85 -6.49 1.08 -1.82
C LEU A 85 -5.48 0.45 -0.88
N SER A 86 -4.66 1.24 -0.22
CA SER A 86 -3.60 0.73 0.67
C SER A 86 -3.71 1.32 2.06
N VAL A 87 -3.70 0.44 3.06
CA VAL A 87 -3.70 0.81 4.48
C VAL A 87 -2.36 0.39 5.07
N PRO A 88 -1.35 1.27 5.05
CA PRO A 88 -0.06 1.00 5.67
C PRO A 88 -0.19 0.96 7.19
N CYS A 89 0.57 0.08 7.84
CA CYS A 89 0.49 -0.07 9.30
C CYS A 89 1.80 0.25 10.03
N CYS A 90 2.95 0.11 9.40
CA CYS A 90 4.25 0.42 9.98
C CYS A 90 5.24 0.87 8.91
N GLN A 91 6.21 1.68 9.30
CA GLN A 91 7.19 2.34 8.44
C GLN A 91 8.58 2.26 9.09
N HIS A 92 9.02 1.03 9.39
CA HIS A 92 10.28 0.79 10.09
C HIS A 92 11.51 1.16 9.26
N GLU A 93 11.43 1.03 7.93
CA GLU A 93 12.51 1.41 7.02
C GLU A 93 12.91 2.87 7.24
N ALA A 94 11.97 3.80 7.10
CA ALA A 94 12.23 5.22 7.29
C ALA A 94 12.60 5.54 8.74
N ASN A 95 11.92 4.95 9.74
CA ASN A 95 12.19 5.22 11.15
C ASN A 95 13.63 4.88 11.56
N ARG A 96 14.27 3.89 10.92
CA ARG A 96 15.66 3.54 11.20
C ARG A 96 16.68 4.56 10.69
N THR A 97 16.41 5.18 9.56
CA THR A 97 17.38 6.02 8.84
C THR A 97 17.09 7.51 8.93
N ILE A 98 15.83 7.90 9.21
CA ILE A 98 15.42 9.30 9.24
C ILE A 98 16.25 10.10 10.25
N ALA A 99 16.85 11.16 9.75
CA ALA A 99 17.67 12.09 10.53
C ALA A 99 17.70 13.46 9.85
N ASP A 100 17.55 14.50 10.63
CA ASP A 100 17.72 15.90 10.22
C ASP A 100 18.01 16.75 11.46
N GLU A 101 19.08 17.55 11.44
CA GLU A 101 19.52 18.33 12.60
C GLU A 101 18.48 19.41 12.99
N THR A 102 17.80 19.99 12.02
CA THR A 102 16.78 21.02 12.27
C THR A 102 15.52 20.47 12.91
N LEU A 103 15.29 19.15 12.75
CA LEU A 103 14.17 18.42 13.32
C LEU A 103 14.54 17.66 14.61
N SER A 104 15.71 17.93 15.20
CA SER A 104 16.11 17.29 16.48
C SER A 104 15.04 17.38 17.57
N PRO A 105 14.29 18.49 17.75
CA PRO A 105 13.21 18.53 18.74
C PRO A 105 12.10 17.49 18.54
N VAL A 106 12.00 16.90 17.35
CA VAL A 106 11.07 15.80 17.03
C VAL A 106 11.79 14.47 17.04
N MET A 107 13.00 14.39 16.48
CA MET A 107 13.75 13.16 16.27
C MET A 107 14.31 12.57 17.57
N ASP A 108 14.59 13.41 18.58
CA ASP A 108 15.11 12.97 19.88
C ASP A 108 14.09 12.18 20.71
N TYR A 109 12.80 12.28 20.39
CA TYR A 109 11.74 11.53 21.04
C TYR A 109 11.26 10.37 20.17
N GLY A 110 11.57 9.13 20.56
CA GLY A 110 11.28 7.94 19.75
C GLY A 110 9.84 7.82 19.25
N ILE A 111 8.84 8.18 20.08
CA ILE A 111 7.44 8.17 19.68
C ILE A 111 7.11 9.23 18.62
N LEU A 112 7.73 10.40 18.70
CA LEU A 112 7.54 11.48 17.72
C LEU A 112 8.26 11.13 16.41
N LYS A 113 9.49 10.60 16.51
CA LYS A 113 10.25 10.11 15.36
C LYS A 113 9.49 9.05 14.59
N GLU A 114 8.91 8.05 15.28
CA GLU A 114 8.10 6.99 14.64
C GLU A 114 6.90 7.58 13.90
N ARG A 115 6.15 8.47 14.54
CA ARG A 115 4.99 9.11 13.93
C ARG A 115 5.35 9.96 12.71
N PHE A 116 6.44 10.73 12.83
CA PHE A 116 6.93 11.55 11.73
C PHE A 116 7.41 10.69 10.57
N ALA A 117 8.17 9.63 10.82
CA ALA A 117 8.60 8.66 9.81
C ALA A 117 7.39 8.03 9.09
N ALA A 118 6.32 7.70 9.82
CA ALA A 118 5.11 7.17 9.23
C ALA A 118 4.43 8.16 8.27
N ILE A 119 4.25 9.40 8.70
CA ILE A 119 3.63 10.45 7.88
C ILE A 119 4.49 10.75 6.65
N ALA A 120 5.81 10.89 6.81
CA ALA A 120 6.74 11.16 5.71
C ALA A 120 6.73 10.03 4.67
N THR A 121 6.73 8.76 5.14
CA THR A 121 6.70 7.59 4.24
C THR A 121 5.40 7.51 3.46
N ASP A 122 4.25 7.70 4.12
CA ASP A 122 2.95 7.58 3.45
C ASP A 122 2.71 8.75 2.49
N GLY A 123 3.19 9.96 2.81
CA GLY A 123 3.21 11.08 1.89
C GLY A 123 4.07 10.82 0.66
N ALA A 124 5.27 10.24 0.86
CA ALA A 124 6.14 9.85 -0.26
C ALA A 124 5.51 8.75 -1.14
N ARG A 125 4.86 7.74 -0.54
CA ARG A 125 4.14 6.70 -1.27
C ARG A 125 3.07 7.31 -2.19
N ALA A 126 2.27 8.24 -1.66
CA ALA A 126 1.26 8.94 -2.45
C ALA A 126 1.89 9.70 -3.63
N LYS A 127 2.94 10.49 -3.38
CA LYS A 127 3.66 11.25 -4.42
C LYS A 127 4.33 10.36 -5.47
N LEU A 128 4.91 9.22 -5.06
CA LEU A 128 5.48 8.25 -6.00
C LEU A 128 4.40 7.63 -6.90
N LEU A 129 3.19 7.39 -6.40
CA LEU A 129 2.08 6.96 -7.24
C LEU A 129 1.62 8.07 -8.20
N GLU A 130 1.61 9.34 -7.78
CA GLU A 130 1.34 10.48 -8.67
C GLU A 130 2.35 10.55 -9.81
N SER A 131 3.63 10.33 -9.52
CA SER A 131 4.67 10.29 -10.55
C SER A 131 4.47 9.18 -11.58
N LYS A 132 3.71 8.13 -11.26
CA LYS A 132 3.34 7.02 -12.16
C LYS A 132 1.94 7.17 -12.79
N GLY A 133 1.33 8.35 -12.70
CA GLY A 133 0.07 8.69 -13.37
C GLY A 133 -1.17 8.31 -12.59
N TYR A 134 -1.11 8.33 -11.28
CA TYR A 134 -2.27 8.21 -10.40
C TYR A 134 -2.64 9.55 -9.79
N GLN A 135 -3.91 9.74 -9.51
CA GLN A 135 -4.41 10.79 -8.62
C GLN A 135 -4.59 10.18 -7.23
N THR A 136 -3.94 10.76 -6.22
CA THR A 136 -3.92 10.20 -4.87
C THR A 136 -4.73 11.03 -3.89
N GLN A 137 -5.21 10.37 -2.85
CA GLN A 137 -5.82 10.96 -1.66
C GLN A 137 -5.38 10.15 -0.45
N ILE A 138 -5.05 10.82 0.64
CA ILE A 138 -4.83 10.19 1.94
C ILE A 138 -6.07 10.51 2.79
N LEU A 139 -6.74 9.47 3.27
CA LEU A 139 -8.02 9.56 3.96
C LEU A 139 -7.94 8.82 5.29
N GLU A 140 -8.57 9.34 6.31
CA GLU A 140 -8.93 8.56 7.49
C GLU A 140 -10.17 7.73 7.17
N PHE A 141 -10.14 6.41 7.45
CA PHE A 141 -11.25 5.51 7.11
C PHE A 141 -11.81 4.75 8.32
N ILE A 142 -11.14 4.83 9.45
CA ILE A 142 -11.54 4.31 10.76
C ILE A 142 -11.22 5.39 11.79
N ASP A 143 -12.08 5.57 12.79
CA ASP A 143 -11.86 6.54 13.86
C ASP A 143 -10.58 6.22 14.65
N MET A 144 -9.83 7.24 15.02
CA MET A 144 -8.59 7.12 15.79
C MET A 144 -8.79 6.42 17.15
N GLU A 145 -10.02 6.41 17.68
CA GLU A 145 -10.37 5.67 18.91
C GLU A 145 -10.13 4.16 18.78
N HIS A 146 -10.18 3.62 17.56
CA HIS A 146 -9.98 2.21 17.31
C HIS A 146 -8.51 1.87 16.98
N THR A 147 -7.82 2.74 16.28
CA THR A 147 -6.40 2.55 15.92
C THR A 147 -5.77 3.85 15.40
N PRO A 148 -4.53 4.17 15.81
CA PRO A 148 -3.77 5.27 15.22
C PRO A 148 -3.28 4.97 13.79
N LYS A 149 -3.39 3.73 13.33
CA LYS A 149 -3.03 3.28 11.97
C LYS A 149 -4.27 3.26 11.07
N ASN A 150 -4.87 4.43 10.88
CA ASN A 150 -6.19 4.61 10.25
C ASN A 150 -6.12 5.29 8.88
N LEU A 151 -4.93 5.51 8.32
CA LEU A 151 -4.78 6.16 7.03
C LEU A 151 -4.97 5.17 5.88
N LEU A 152 -5.72 5.62 4.88
CA LEU A 152 -5.92 4.94 3.60
C LEU A 152 -5.31 5.79 2.48
N ILE A 153 -4.34 5.24 1.77
CA ILE A 153 -3.88 5.77 0.49
C ILE A 153 -4.83 5.25 -0.59
N ARG A 154 -5.63 6.14 -1.14
CA ARG A 154 -6.48 5.87 -2.30
C ARG A 154 -5.83 6.47 -3.53
N ALA A 155 -5.55 5.65 -4.56
CA ALA A 155 -5.00 6.11 -5.82
C ALA A 155 -5.87 5.63 -6.99
N VAL A 156 -6.16 6.54 -7.92
CA VAL A 156 -6.94 6.26 -9.13
C VAL A 156 -6.08 6.59 -10.34
N LYS A 157 -5.95 5.65 -11.27
CA LYS A 157 -5.13 5.82 -12.47
C LYS A 157 -5.74 6.86 -13.40
N THR A 158 -4.98 7.90 -13.70
CA THR A 158 -5.35 8.97 -14.65
C THR A 158 -4.57 8.85 -15.97
N GLY A 159 -3.43 8.15 -15.94
CA GLY A 159 -2.51 8.06 -17.06
C GLY A 159 -1.69 9.34 -17.31
N LYS A 160 -1.69 10.28 -16.37
CA LYS A 160 -0.94 11.55 -16.46
C LYS A 160 0.15 11.56 -15.37
N PRO A 161 1.39 11.11 -15.67
CA PRO A 161 2.49 11.16 -14.73
C PRO A 161 2.84 12.59 -14.31
N ASP A 162 3.14 12.78 -13.02
CA ASP A 162 3.62 14.04 -12.47
C ASP A 162 5.12 13.95 -12.14
N ALA A 163 5.97 14.48 -13.01
CA ALA A 163 7.41 14.50 -12.81
C ALA A 163 7.82 15.33 -11.57
N LYS A 164 7.08 16.40 -11.26
CA LYS A 164 7.35 17.23 -10.09
C LYS A 164 7.14 16.44 -8.80
N ALA A 165 6.13 15.59 -8.73
CA ALA A 165 5.88 14.73 -7.57
C ALA A 165 7.08 13.82 -7.25
N TYR A 166 7.76 13.31 -8.29
CA TYR A 166 8.98 12.52 -8.11
C TYR A 166 10.14 13.36 -7.54
N GLU A 167 10.36 14.57 -8.09
CA GLU A 167 11.40 15.48 -7.59
C GLU A 167 11.16 15.90 -6.14
N GLU A 168 9.91 16.14 -5.75
CA GLU A 168 9.51 16.45 -4.37
C GLU A 168 9.92 15.32 -3.42
N VAL A 169 9.69 14.05 -3.80
CA VAL A 169 10.12 12.89 -3.00
C VAL A 169 11.64 12.79 -2.94
N GLN A 170 12.35 13.03 -4.04
CA GLN A 170 13.82 13.01 -4.04
C GLN A 170 14.39 14.06 -3.09
N ASN A 171 13.84 15.28 -3.11
CA ASN A 171 14.28 16.37 -2.24
C ASN A 171 14.03 16.04 -0.77
N MET A 172 12.84 15.54 -0.43
CA MET A 172 12.49 15.10 0.92
C MET A 172 13.39 13.94 1.38
N SER A 173 13.64 12.96 0.52
CA SER A 173 14.49 11.81 0.84
C SER A 173 15.91 12.24 1.19
N ARG A 174 16.48 13.20 0.43
CA ARG A 174 17.82 13.76 0.71
C ARG A 174 17.84 14.54 2.02
N MET A 175 16.84 15.39 2.25
CA MET A 175 16.74 16.21 3.45
C MET A 175 16.62 15.36 4.71
N LEU A 176 15.78 14.33 4.66
CA LEU A 176 15.46 13.47 5.82
C LEU A 176 16.38 12.24 5.95
N ASN A 177 17.35 12.07 5.05
CA ASN A 177 18.22 10.89 5.00
C ASN A 177 17.45 9.56 4.95
N ILE A 178 16.40 9.49 4.12
CA ILE A 178 15.60 8.28 3.92
C ILE A 178 15.77 7.75 2.50
N ASP A 179 15.81 6.42 2.38
CA ASP A 179 15.99 5.72 1.10
C ASP A 179 14.87 4.67 0.94
N LEU A 180 13.76 5.11 0.34
CA LEU A 180 12.51 4.36 0.30
C LEU A 180 12.55 3.22 -0.71
N THR A 181 12.16 2.02 -0.29
CA THR A 181 12.04 0.83 -1.13
C THR A 181 11.10 1.06 -2.32
N LEU A 182 9.95 1.72 -2.13
CA LEU A 182 9.02 1.99 -3.24
C LEU A 182 9.67 2.82 -4.35
N LYS A 183 10.49 3.81 -3.99
CA LYS A 183 11.19 4.64 -4.98
C LYS A 183 12.06 3.76 -5.88
N LYS A 184 12.89 2.89 -5.31
CA LYS A 184 13.76 1.95 -6.05
C LYS A 184 12.97 1.03 -6.96
N LEU A 185 11.89 0.42 -6.44
CA LEU A 185 11.03 -0.51 -7.17
C LEU A 185 10.28 0.13 -8.35
N LEU A 186 10.10 1.44 -8.35
CA LEU A 186 9.45 2.17 -9.43
C LEU A 186 10.45 2.75 -10.44
N GLU A 187 11.74 2.75 -10.16
CA GLU A 187 12.82 3.13 -11.09
C GLU A 187 13.17 1.98 -12.05
N ASP A 188 13.00 0.72 -11.59
CA ASP A 188 13.19 -0.52 -12.38
C ASP A 188 12.01 -0.78 -13.35
#